data_9fcbdb48bd34c346efeccabc7df0a4ee
#
_entry.id   9fcbdb48bd34c346efeccabc7df0a4ee
#
_cell.length_a   1.000
_cell.length_b   1.000
_cell.length_c   1.000
_cell.angle_alpha   90.00
_cell.angle_beta   90.00
_cell.angle_gamma   90.00
#
_symmetry.space_group_name_H-M   'P 1'
#
loop_
_entity.id
_entity.type
_entity.pdbx_description
1 polymer ?
#
loop_
_entity_poly.entity_id
_entity_poly.type
_entity_poly.pdbx_seq_one_letter_code
_entity_poly.pdbx_strand_id
1 'polypeptide(L)'
;NLFPIHLNGVVVKPNAAWDRTPEEAANTNPELVAEIVRQALAAGASRVEAFDHTCNEWSGCYKNSGIEEAVKKAGGVMLPAHLEEHYLEREAPGAVRMKKAKIHKAILTADVFINVPILKNHGGAKMTAAMKNFMGLVWDRQDMHRNNLPQSIADAPLYRKPDLNVVDAYRIMVTNGPRGVSTADVRMPKYMLLSTDIVATDAMATRLLGYSPDDVPYIALAERNGLGTA
;
A
#
# COMPACT_ATOMS: atom_id res chain seq x y z
N ASN A 1 -21.46 9.50 4.06
CA ASN A 1 -20.19 9.66 4.78
C ASN A 1 -19.66 8.29 5.13
N LEU A 2 -18.49 7.92 4.57
CA LEU A 2 -17.79 6.66 4.90
C LEU A 2 -17.02 6.76 6.23
N PHE A 3 -16.92 7.94 6.82
CA PHE A 3 -16.10 8.20 8.00
C PHE A 3 -16.91 8.84 9.14
N PRO A 4 -16.58 8.56 10.42
CA PRO A 4 -17.22 9.19 11.58
C PRO A 4 -16.95 10.71 11.64
N ILE A 5 -17.83 11.44 12.31
CA ILE A 5 -17.88 12.92 12.32
C ILE A 5 -16.72 13.59 13.09
N HIS A 6 -15.92 12.84 13.86
CA HIS A 6 -14.75 13.33 14.58
C HIS A 6 -13.56 12.42 14.32
N LEU A 7 -12.77 12.74 13.28
CA LEU A 7 -11.54 12.04 12.95
C LEU A 7 -10.36 12.83 13.51
N ASN A 8 -9.62 12.24 14.46
CA ASN A 8 -8.39 12.85 14.97
C ASN A 8 -7.21 12.60 14.05
N GLY A 9 -7.10 11.41 13.48
CA GLY A 9 -5.96 11.06 12.64
C GLY A 9 -6.31 10.12 11.49
N VAL A 10 -5.98 10.54 10.27
CA VAL A 10 -6.06 9.71 9.06
C VAL A 10 -4.66 9.35 8.62
N VAL A 11 -4.42 8.07 8.35
CA VAL A 11 -3.16 7.62 7.75
C VAL A 11 -3.41 7.17 6.32
N VAL A 12 -2.66 7.77 5.41
CA VAL A 12 -2.60 7.43 3.98
C VAL A 12 -1.32 6.67 3.73
N LYS A 13 -1.43 5.43 3.26
CA LYS A 13 -0.26 4.61 2.94
C LYS A 13 -0.09 4.43 1.43
N PRO A 14 0.67 5.30 0.75
CA PRO A 14 1.02 5.11 -0.65
C PRO A 14 2.00 3.95 -0.83
N ASN A 15 2.36 3.66 -2.06
CA ASN A 15 3.58 2.93 -2.39
C ASN A 15 4.65 3.97 -2.78
N ALA A 16 5.62 4.19 -1.91
CA ALA A 16 6.76 5.08 -2.13
C ALA A 16 8.09 4.30 -2.01
N ALA A 17 8.07 3.06 -2.53
CA ALA A 17 9.12 2.07 -2.23
C ALA A 17 10.44 2.33 -2.99
N TRP A 18 10.40 3.02 -4.13
CA TRP A 18 11.51 3.09 -5.06
C TRP A 18 11.96 4.53 -5.34
N ASP A 19 13.26 4.71 -5.47
CA ASP A 19 13.84 5.96 -5.95
C ASP A 19 13.63 6.06 -7.48
N ARG A 20 12.43 6.51 -7.86
CA ARG A 20 11.92 6.59 -9.22
C ARG A 20 10.99 7.79 -9.38
N THR A 21 10.95 8.34 -10.60
CA THR A 21 10.03 9.43 -10.94
C THR A 21 8.58 8.92 -11.14
N PRO A 22 7.58 9.81 -11.09
CA PRO A 22 6.17 9.40 -11.27
C PRO A 22 5.87 8.74 -12.62
N GLU A 23 6.60 9.11 -13.69
CA GLU A 23 6.42 8.58 -15.05
C GLU A 23 6.79 7.11 -15.16
N GLU A 24 7.68 6.62 -14.30
CA GLU A 24 8.16 5.24 -14.27
C GLU A 24 7.15 4.29 -13.59
N ALA A 25 6.08 4.82 -12.99
CA ALA A 25 4.99 4.06 -12.34
C ALA A 25 5.47 2.98 -11.35
N ALA A 26 6.60 3.23 -10.70
CA ALA A 26 7.13 2.37 -9.64
C ALA A 26 6.54 2.71 -8.26
N ASN A 27 5.97 3.92 -8.11
CA ASN A 27 5.36 4.46 -6.91
C ASN A 27 3.94 4.96 -7.23
N THR A 28 3.11 5.14 -6.20
CA THR A 28 1.79 5.74 -6.35
C THR A 28 1.91 7.15 -6.93
N ASN A 29 0.97 7.54 -7.79
CA ASN A 29 0.93 8.88 -8.36
C ASN A 29 0.80 9.93 -7.24
N PRO A 30 1.74 10.90 -7.15
CA PRO A 30 1.73 11.91 -6.10
C PRO A 30 0.48 12.79 -6.12
N GLU A 31 -0.11 13.07 -7.28
CA GLU A 31 -1.34 13.85 -7.39
C GLU A 31 -2.54 13.12 -6.77
N LEU A 32 -2.63 11.79 -6.95
CA LEU A 32 -3.65 10.97 -6.30
C LEU A 32 -3.50 11.02 -4.77
N VAL A 33 -2.26 10.86 -4.27
CA VAL A 33 -2.00 10.94 -2.83
C VAL A 33 -2.39 12.31 -2.27
N ALA A 34 -2.01 13.39 -2.95
CA ALA A 34 -2.36 14.76 -2.56
C ALA A 34 -3.87 14.97 -2.52
N GLU A 35 -4.61 14.46 -3.52
CA GLU A 35 -6.06 14.58 -3.56
C GLU A 35 -6.73 13.84 -2.40
N ILE A 36 -6.28 12.63 -2.07
CA ILE A 36 -6.77 11.90 -0.90
C ILE A 36 -6.52 12.67 0.39
N VAL A 37 -5.33 13.28 0.54
CA VAL A 37 -5.02 14.13 1.69
C VAL A 37 -5.98 15.32 1.78
N ARG A 38 -6.22 16.05 0.67
CA ARG A 38 -7.15 17.18 0.64
C ARG A 38 -8.57 16.76 1.00
N GLN A 39 -9.05 15.65 0.44
CA GLN A 39 -10.39 15.14 0.74
C GLN A 39 -10.55 14.69 2.18
N ALA A 40 -9.54 14.04 2.76
CA ALA A 40 -9.56 13.66 4.18
C ALA A 40 -9.64 14.88 5.10
N LEU A 41 -8.83 15.92 4.84
CA LEU A 41 -8.90 17.19 5.58
C LEU A 41 -10.25 17.88 5.39
N ALA A 42 -10.76 17.94 4.16
CA ALA A 42 -12.08 18.53 3.87
C ALA A 42 -13.23 17.75 4.53
N ALA A 43 -13.07 16.44 4.74
CA ALA A 43 -14.01 15.60 5.48
C ALA A 43 -13.93 15.77 7.00
N GLY A 44 -13.02 16.61 7.51
CA GLY A 44 -12.92 16.95 8.93
C GLY A 44 -11.80 16.24 9.68
N ALA A 45 -10.87 15.57 8.99
CA ALA A 45 -9.68 15.05 9.66
C ALA A 45 -8.84 16.19 10.23
N SER A 46 -8.47 16.12 11.50
CA SER A 46 -7.61 17.13 12.13
C SER A 46 -6.14 16.99 11.69
N ARG A 47 -5.75 15.79 11.27
CA ARG A 47 -4.40 15.47 10.81
C ARG A 47 -4.43 14.35 9.78
N VAL A 48 -3.68 14.50 8.71
CA VAL A 48 -3.46 13.46 7.71
C VAL A 48 -1.96 13.19 7.60
N GLU A 49 -1.58 11.94 7.84
CA GLU A 49 -0.20 11.49 7.82
C GLU A 49 0.01 10.48 6.70
N ALA A 50 1.19 10.48 6.06
CA ALA A 50 1.55 9.50 5.06
C ALA A 50 2.96 8.94 5.33
N PHE A 51 3.19 7.69 4.97
CA PHE A 51 4.52 7.05 5.04
C PHE A 51 4.59 5.80 4.18
N ASP A 52 5.79 5.35 3.90
CA ASP A 52 6.11 4.01 3.39
C ASP A 52 7.48 3.57 3.88
N HIS A 53 7.65 2.29 4.20
CA HIS A 53 8.98 1.71 4.40
C HIS A 53 9.61 1.43 3.03
N THR A 54 10.57 2.22 2.63
CA THR A 54 11.15 2.24 1.28
C THR A 54 12.10 1.08 1.00
N CYS A 55 12.31 0.73 -0.26
CA CYS A 55 13.26 -0.31 -0.69
C CYS A 55 14.64 0.28 -1.04
N ASN A 56 14.69 1.53 -1.48
CA ASN A 56 15.91 2.29 -1.64
C ASN A 56 16.08 3.27 -0.48
N GLU A 57 17.09 4.13 -0.54
CA GLU A 57 17.30 5.17 0.44
C GLU A 57 16.03 6.04 0.56
N TRP A 58 15.54 6.25 1.77
CA TRP A 58 14.21 6.78 2.04
C TRP A 58 14.01 8.23 1.55
N SER A 59 15.01 9.08 1.72
CA SER A 59 14.90 10.49 1.34
C SER A 59 14.82 10.64 -0.18
N GLY A 60 15.60 9.84 -0.94
CA GLY A 60 15.52 9.75 -2.39
C GLY A 60 14.16 9.26 -2.86
N CYS A 61 13.65 8.18 -2.24
CA CYS A 61 12.33 7.63 -2.57
C CYS A 61 11.21 8.66 -2.39
N TYR A 62 11.17 9.33 -1.25
CA TYR A 62 10.13 10.31 -0.93
C TYR A 62 10.20 11.54 -1.83
N LYS A 63 11.41 12.05 -2.08
CA LYS A 63 11.65 13.23 -2.92
C LYS A 63 11.37 12.96 -4.39
N ASN A 64 12.02 11.93 -4.97
CA ASN A 64 12.01 11.70 -6.42
C ASN A 64 10.67 11.12 -6.91
N SER A 65 9.92 10.41 -6.05
CA SER A 65 8.53 10.03 -6.34
C SER A 65 7.58 11.23 -6.37
N GLY A 66 7.98 12.39 -5.84
CA GLY A 66 7.13 13.56 -5.70
C GLY A 66 6.08 13.47 -4.58
N ILE A 67 5.98 12.31 -3.90
CA ILE A 67 4.93 12.06 -2.90
C ILE A 67 5.09 12.98 -1.68
N GLU A 68 6.33 13.15 -1.20
CA GLU A 68 6.57 14.01 -0.04
C GLU A 68 6.10 15.46 -0.28
N GLU A 69 6.49 16.03 -1.41
CA GLU A 69 6.10 17.39 -1.79
C GLU A 69 4.58 17.52 -1.97
N ALA A 70 3.97 16.53 -2.63
CA ALA A 70 2.53 16.49 -2.89
C ALA A 70 1.72 16.42 -1.59
N VAL A 71 2.12 15.56 -0.64
CA VAL A 71 1.49 15.42 0.69
C VAL A 71 1.61 16.73 1.47
N LYS A 72 2.81 17.33 1.54
CA LYS A 72 3.04 18.60 2.24
C LYS A 72 2.24 19.75 1.64
N LYS A 73 2.20 19.89 0.32
CA LYS A 73 1.38 20.91 -0.37
C LYS A 73 -0.13 20.73 -0.14
N ALA A 74 -0.56 19.50 0.04
CA ALA A 74 -1.96 19.21 0.34
C ALA A 74 -2.34 19.44 1.81
N GLY A 75 -1.39 19.79 2.68
CA GLY A 75 -1.61 20.02 4.12
C GLY A 75 -1.38 18.79 4.99
N GLY A 76 -0.89 17.69 4.44
CA GLY A 76 -0.53 16.47 5.17
C GLY A 76 0.91 16.47 5.68
N VAL A 77 1.27 15.41 6.39
CA VAL A 77 2.60 15.22 7.00
C VAL A 77 3.20 13.90 6.53
N MET A 78 4.43 13.94 6.00
CA MET A 78 5.19 12.71 5.74
C MET A 78 5.90 12.26 7.02
N LEU A 79 5.65 11.02 7.43
CA LEU A 79 6.29 10.41 8.59
C LEU A 79 7.53 9.62 8.17
N PRO A 80 8.56 9.56 9.04
CA PRO A 80 9.69 8.67 8.83
C PRO A 80 9.28 7.21 9.07
N ALA A 81 9.85 6.30 8.27
CA ALA A 81 9.63 4.86 8.40
C ALA A 81 10.93 4.03 8.24
N HIS A 82 12.09 4.69 8.33
CA HIS A 82 13.41 4.10 8.06
C HIS A 82 14.17 3.66 9.32
N LEU A 83 13.61 3.85 10.51
CA LEU A 83 14.19 3.42 11.78
C LEU A 83 13.24 2.46 12.50
N GLU A 84 13.81 1.46 13.16
CA GLU A 84 13.07 0.44 13.89
C GLU A 84 12.21 1.02 15.02
N GLU A 85 12.64 2.13 15.61
CA GLU A 85 11.90 2.83 16.66
C GLU A 85 10.51 3.34 16.23
N HIS A 86 10.25 3.43 14.91
CA HIS A 86 8.94 3.81 14.39
C HIS A 86 7.94 2.65 14.41
N TYR A 87 8.38 1.45 14.79
CA TYR A 87 7.57 0.23 14.77
C TYR A 87 7.34 -0.31 16.17
N LEU A 88 6.21 -0.97 16.36
CA LEU A 88 5.86 -1.69 17.58
C LEU A 88 5.60 -3.15 17.27
N GLU A 89 6.09 -4.01 18.12
CA GLU A 89 5.77 -5.42 18.05
C GLU A 89 4.29 -5.65 18.34
N ARG A 90 3.64 -6.42 17.51
CA ARG A 90 2.22 -6.79 17.60
C ARG A 90 2.04 -8.26 17.27
N GLU A 91 0.99 -8.81 17.81
CA GLU A 91 0.53 -10.15 17.49
C GLU A 91 -0.72 -10.08 16.60
N ALA A 92 -0.84 -11.06 15.68
CA ALA A 92 -2.02 -11.28 14.87
C ALA A 92 -2.47 -12.73 15.08
N PRO A 93 -3.38 -13.00 16.03
CA PRO A 93 -3.76 -14.38 16.41
C PRO A 93 -4.32 -15.21 15.24
N GLY A 94 -4.96 -14.57 14.25
CA GLY A 94 -5.47 -15.23 13.04
C GLY A 94 -4.41 -15.51 11.97
N ALA A 95 -3.19 -14.99 12.12
CA ALA A 95 -2.14 -15.18 11.13
C ALA A 95 -1.59 -16.62 11.17
N VAL A 96 -1.36 -17.17 9.99
CA VAL A 96 -0.77 -18.51 9.85
C VAL A 96 0.75 -18.43 10.00
N ARG A 97 1.37 -17.47 9.29
CA ARG A 97 2.83 -17.29 9.23
C ARG A 97 3.30 -16.10 10.07
N MET A 98 2.68 -14.94 9.90
CA MET A 98 3.07 -13.69 10.57
C MET A 98 2.33 -13.53 11.91
N LYS A 99 2.52 -14.47 12.84
CA LYS A 99 1.85 -14.41 14.16
C LYS A 99 2.29 -13.21 15.00
N LYS A 100 3.50 -12.73 14.78
CA LYS A 100 4.14 -11.63 15.48
C LYS A 100 5.02 -10.85 14.50
N ALA A 101 4.88 -9.53 14.47
CA ALA A 101 5.70 -8.65 13.63
C ALA A 101 5.79 -7.24 14.23
N LYS A 102 6.81 -6.48 13.82
CA LYS A 102 6.94 -5.05 14.11
C LYS A 102 6.21 -4.26 13.05
N ILE A 103 5.14 -3.57 13.46
CA ILE A 103 4.23 -2.80 12.59
C ILE A 103 4.40 -1.33 12.90
N HIS A 104 4.38 -0.47 11.86
CA HIS A 104 4.54 0.96 12.00
C HIS A 104 3.47 1.57 12.91
N LYS A 105 3.90 2.40 13.88
CA LYS A 105 3.05 2.96 14.94
C LYS A 105 1.83 3.70 14.39
N ALA A 106 2.01 4.46 13.32
CA ALA A 106 0.96 5.34 12.79
C ALA A 106 -0.32 4.58 12.43
N ILE A 107 -0.23 3.41 11.78
CA ILE A 107 -1.45 2.67 11.41
C ILE A 107 -2.14 2.01 12.60
N LEU A 108 -1.40 1.76 13.68
CA LEU A 108 -1.95 1.13 14.89
C LEU A 108 -2.79 2.11 15.70
N THR A 109 -2.57 3.41 15.52
CA THR A 109 -3.22 4.50 16.26
C THR A 109 -4.14 5.35 15.39
N ALA A 110 -4.18 5.09 14.08
CA ALA A 110 -5.04 5.83 13.14
C ALA A 110 -6.52 5.53 13.37
N ASP A 111 -7.35 6.58 13.38
CA ASP A 111 -8.81 6.43 13.35
C ASP A 111 -9.26 5.86 12.00
N VAL A 112 -8.64 6.35 10.91
CA VAL A 112 -8.86 5.87 9.54
C VAL A 112 -7.55 5.55 8.85
N PHE A 113 -7.50 4.38 8.23
CA PHE A 113 -6.38 3.92 7.44
C PHE A 113 -6.79 3.76 5.96
N ILE A 114 -6.22 4.59 5.08
CA ILE A 114 -6.42 4.55 3.63
C ILE A 114 -5.18 3.95 2.97
N ASN A 115 -5.35 2.79 2.36
CA ASN A 115 -4.30 2.10 1.62
C ASN A 115 -4.32 2.53 0.16
N VAL A 116 -3.22 3.12 -0.34
CA VAL A 116 -3.15 3.71 -1.69
C VAL A 116 -2.01 3.07 -2.51
N PRO A 117 -2.14 1.80 -2.89
CA PRO A 117 -1.15 1.10 -3.70
C PRO A 117 -1.15 1.57 -5.15
N ILE A 118 -0.04 1.33 -5.85
CA ILE A 118 -0.01 1.32 -7.31
C ILE A 118 -0.09 -0.10 -7.84
N LEU A 119 -0.81 -0.29 -8.94
CA LEU A 119 -0.90 -1.58 -9.62
C LEU A 119 0.33 -1.83 -10.48
N LYS A 120 1.04 -2.92 -10.24
CA LYS A 120 2.21 -3.31 -11.04
C LYS A 120 2.48 -4.81 -11.04
N ASN A 121 3.09 -5.28 -12.12
CA ASN A 121 3.71 -6.60 -12.17
C ASN A 121 4.76 -6.77 -11.05
N HIS A 122 4.96 -7.99 -10.59
CA HIS A 122 5.96 -8.31 -9.59
C HIS A 122 6.51 -9.72 -9.80
N GLY A 123 7.81 -9.84 -10.04
CA GLY A 123 8.45 -11.13 -10.33
C GLY A 123 8.23 -12.21 -9.26
N GLY A 124 8.31 -11.84 -7.97
CA GLY A 124 8.19 -12.82 -6.87
C GLY A 124 6.77 -13.07 -6.36
N ALA A 125 5.81 -12.16 -6.64
CA ALA A 125 4.45 -12.24 -6.10
C ALA A 125 3.36 -12.08 -7.19
N LYS A 126 3.73 -12.19 -8.48
CA LYS A 126 2.90 -11.91 -9.65
C LYS A 126 2.53 -10.44 -9.80
N MET A 127 1.95 -9.84 -8.76
CA MET A 127 1.57 -8.42 -8.78
C MET A 127 1.84 -7.72 -7.44
N THR A 128 1.82 -6.39 -7.50
CA THR A 128 1.68 -5.49 -6.36
C THR A 128 0.35 -4.76 -6.52
N ALA A 129 -0.50 -4.84 -5.50
CA ALA A 129 -1.69 -4.03 -5.33
C ALA A 129 -1.99 -3.88 -3.83
N ALA A 130 -3.25 -4.00 -3.36
CA ALA A 130 -3.64 -3.61 -2.01
C ALA A 130 -2.92 -4.42 -0.91
N MET A 131 -2.99 -5.75 -0.93
CA MET A 131 -2.39 -6.58 0.13
C MET A 131 -0.86 -6.48 0.14
N LYS A 132 -0.23 -6.54 -1.03
CA LYS A 132 1.24 -6.47 -1.08
C LYS A 132 1.80 -5.11 -0.65
N ASN A 133 1.02 -4.04 -0.73
CA ASN A 133 1.41 -2.72 -0.25
C ASN A 133 1.65 -2.71 1.28
N PHE A 134 1.09 -3.66 2.01
CA PHE A 134 1.29 -3.84 3.46
C PHE A 134 2.72 -4.18 3.85
N MET A 135 3.54 -4.67 2.94
CA MET A 135 4.97 -4.88 3.23
C MET A 135 5.67 -3.59 3.67
N GLY A 136 5.20 -2.43 3.20
CA GLY A 136 5.69 -1.12 3.64
C GLY A 136 5.23 -0.70 5.04
N LEU A 137 4.44 -1.52 5.73
CA LEU A 137 4.03 -1.33 7.13
C LEU A 137 4.86 -2.16 8.12
N VAL A 138 5.64 -3.14 7.60
CA VAL A 138 6.37 -4.13 8.38
C VAL A 138 7.85 -3.77 8.41
N TRP A 139 8.50 -3.87 9.57
CA TRP A 139 9.94 -3.61 9.70
C TRP A 139 10.77 -4.66 8.98
N ASP A 140 10.60 -5.94 9.33
CA ASP A 140 11.35 -7.03 8.68
C ASP A 140 10.64 -7.56 7.43
N ARG A 141 10.73 -6.81 6.33
CA ARG A 141 10.19 -7.24 5.04
C ARG A 141 10.96 -8.38 4.40
N GLN A 142 12.24 -8.52 4.74
CA GLN A 142 13.07 -9.59 4.19
C GLN A 142 12.63 -10.95 4.70
N ASP A 143 12.19 -11.03 5.95
CA ASP A 143 11.60 -12.24 6.49
C ASP A 143 10.37 -12.69 5.69
N MET A 144 9.50 -11.75 5.29
CA MET A 144 8.36 -12.06 4.42
C MET A 144 8.79 -12.65 3.07
N HIS A 145 9.86 -12.13 2.47
CA HIS A 145 10.38 -12.65 1.19
C HIS A 145 11.02 -14.04 1.32
N ARG A 146 11.72 -14.31 2.40
CA ARG A 146 12.44 -15.57 2.61
C ARG A 146 11.53 -16.72 3.05
N ASN A 147 10.44 -16.41 3.72
CA ASN A 147 9.61 -17.36 4.44
C ASN A 147 8.15 -17.30 4.00
N ASN A 148 7.81 -17.99 2.91
CA ASN A 148 6.44 -18.09 2.38
C ASN A 148 5.80 -16.73 2.10
N LEU A 149 6.31 -16.03 1.08
CA LEU A 149 5.85 -14.70 0.69
C LEU A 149 4.32 -14.61 0.49
N PRO A 150 3.65 -15.53 -0.22
CA PRO A 150 2.20 -15.46 -0.40
C PRO A 150 1.42 -15.47 0.92
N GLN A 151 1.79 -16.35 1.86
CA GLN A 151 1.13 -16.40 3.15
C GLN A 151 1.41 -15.15 3.98
N SER A 152 2.64 -14.63 3.94
CA SER A 152 3.00 -13.40 4.63
C SER A 152 2.23 -12.18 4.10
N ILE A 153 1.98 -12.11 2.79
CA ILE A 153 1.15 -11.06 2.19
C ILE A 153 -0.31 -11.17 2.66
N ALA A 154 -0.85 -12.40 2.71
CA ALA A 154 -2.22 -12.64 3.17
C ALA A 154 -2.40 -12.40 4.68
N ASP A 155 -1.36 -12.58 5.48
CA ASP A 155 -1.41 -12.38 6.92
C ASP A 155 -1.27 -10.89 7.32
N ALA A 156 -0.52 -10.10 6.56
CA ALA A 156 -0.19 -8.73 6.93
C ALA A 156 -1.41 -7.84 7.22
N PRO A 157 -2.53 -7.90 6.48
CA PRO A 157 -3.71 -7.10 6.78
C PRO A 157 -4.44 -7.47 8.09
N LEU A 158 -4.12 -8.61 8.70
CA LEU A 158 -4.70 -9.00 9.99
C LEU A 158 -4.24 -8.10 11.15
N TYR A 159 -3.12 -7.40 11.02
CA TYR A 159 -2.66 -6.42 12.01
C TYR A 159 -3.53 -5.17 12.08
N ARG A 160 -4.00 -4.70 10.95
CA ARG A 160 -4.93 -3.58 10.78
C ARG A 160 -5.52 -3.63 9.38
N LYS A 161 -6.81 -3.94 9.24
CA LYS A 161 -7.51 -3.85 7.95
C LYS A 161 -7.58 -2.37 7.52
N PRO A 162 -7.42 -2.06 6.23
CA PRO A 162 -7.67 -0.70 5.74
C PRO A 162 -9.17 -0.42 5.77
N ASP A 163 -9.53 0.82 6.07
CA ASP A 163 -10.91 1.28 5.98
C ASP A 163 -11.30 1.55 4.51
N LEU A 164 -10.30 1.90 3.69
CA LEU A 164 -10.46 2.10 2.26
C LEU A 164 -9.19 1.70 1.51
N ASN A 165 -9.35 1.03 0.38
CA ASN A 165 -8.30 0.81 -0.61
C ASN A 165 -8.59 1.69 -1.82
N VAL A 166 -7.58 2.44 -2.27
CA VAL A 166 -7.62 3.28 -3.49
C VAL A 166 -6.43 2.87 -4.36
N VAL A 167 -6.65 1.98 -5.31
CA VAL A 167 -5.58 1.49 -6.19
C VAL A 167 -5.37 2.47 -7.33
N ASP A 168 -4.16 2.99 -7.41
CA ASP A 168 -3.68 3.71 -8.59
C ASP A 168 -3.46 2.70 -9.72
N ALA A 169 -4.36 2.71 -10.69
CA ALA A 169 -4.26 1.98 -11.94
C ALA A 169 -4.33 2.92 -13.14
N TYR A 170 -3.99 4.20 -12.95
CA TYR A 170 -3.95 5.17 -14.04
C TYR A 170 -2.76 4.90 -14.97
N ARG A 171 -1.57 4.75 -14.38
CA ARG A 171 -0.37 4.20 -15.01
C ARG A 171 0.00 2.92 -14.29
N ILE A 172 0.18 1.83 -15.00
CA ILE A 172 0.53 0.53 -14.43
C ILE A 172 1.84 0.01 -15.02
N MET A 173 2.66 -0.61 -14.21
CA MET A 173 3.85 -1.30 -14.67
C MET A 173 3.49 -2.73 -15.03
N VAL A 174 3.61 -3.11 -16.30
CA VAL A 174 3.19 -4.43 -16.81
C VAL A 174 4.33 -5.43 -16.96
N THR A 175 5.58 -4.95 -16.98
CA THR A 175 6.80 -5.78 -17.08
C THR A 175 7.87 -5.27 -16.14
N ASN A 176 8.89 -6.09 -15.87
CA ASN A 176 10.07 -5.76 -15.05
C ASN A 176 9.77 -5.18 -13.64
N GLY A 177 8.54 -5.41 -13.13
CA GLY A 177 8.19 -4.96 -11.78
C GLY A 177 8.85 -5.79 -10.67
N PRO A 178 8.95 -5.19 -9.48
CA PRO A 178 8.23 -4.02 -8.99
C PRO A 178 8.95 -2.67 -9.18
N ARG A 179 10.20 -2.65 -9.64
CA ARG A 179 11.02 -1.43 -9.79
C ARG A 179 10.93 -0.82 -11.18
N GLY A 180 10.78 -1.67 -12.20
CA GLY A 180 10.89 -1.29 -13.61
C GLY A 180 12.33 -1.03 -14.06
N VAL A 181 12.49 -0.95 -15.37
CA VAL A 181 13.74 -0.61 -16.04
C VAL A 181 13.62 0.74 -16.75
N SER A 182 12.48 0.99 -17.37
CA SER A 182 12.19 2.23 -18.10
C SER A 182 10.68 2.46 -18.24
N THR A 183 10.31 3.60 -18.80
CA THR A 183 8.90 3.93 -19.12
C THR A 183 8.27 2.99 -20.17
N ALA A 184 9.08 2.20 -20.88
CA ALA A 184 8.58 1.15 -21.78
C ALA A 184 7.83 0.02 -21.03
N ASP A 185 8.11 -0.14 -19.74
CA ASP A 185 7.42 -1.09 -18.85
C ASP A 185 6.01 -0.63 -18.47
N VAL A 186 5.65 0.61 -18.81
CA VAL A 186 4.42 1.27 -18.32
C VAL A 186 3.34 1.26 -19.39
N ARG A 187 2.10 1.04 -18.96
CA ARG A 187 0.87 1.25 -19.74
C ARG A 187 -0.05 2.23 -19.00
N MET A 188 -0.94 2.87 -19.74
CA MET A 188 -1.81 3.92 -19.22
C MET A 188 -3.30 3.57 -19.45
N PRO A 189 -3.84 2.59 -18.71
CA PRO A 189 -5.25 2.21 -18.84
C PRO A 189 -6.22 3.24 -18.27
N LYS A 190 -5.75 4.14 -17.41
CA LYS A 190 -6.53 5.25 -16.80
C LYS A 190 -7.67 4.78 -15.90
N TYR A 191 -7.42 3.74 -15.09
CA TYR A 191 -8.37 3.25 -14.09
C TYR A 191 -7.95 3.65 -12.67
N MET A 192 -8.92 3.58 -11.78
CA MET A 192 -8.75 3.61 -10.34
C MET A 192 -9.73 2.61 -9.73
N LEU A 193 -9.28 1.83 -8.74
CA LEU A 193 -10.15 0.90 -8.02
C LEU A 193 -10.35 1.40 -6.60
N LEU A 194 -11.59 1.43 -6.13
CA LEU A 194 -11.94 1.79 -4.76
C LEU A 194 -12.77 0.66 -4.15
N SER A 195 -12.38 0.21 -2.96
CA SER A 195 -13.14 -0.78 -2.21
C SER A 195 -12.75 -0.80 -0.74
N THR A 196 -13.69 -1.16 0.11
CA THR A 196 -13.43 -1.49 1.52
C THR A 196 -13.01 -2.96 1.72
N ASP A 197 -13.18 -3.79 0.70
CA ASP A 197 -12.75 -5.19 0.67
C ASP A 197 -11.39 -5.30 -0.03
N ILE A 198 -10.35 -5.67 0.73
CA ILE A 198 -8.97 -5.76 0.22
C ILE A 198 -8.77 -6.96 -0.70
N VAL A 199 -9.55 -8.05 -0.52
CA VAL A 199 -9.47 -9.26 -1.35
C VAL A 199 -10.12 -9.01 -2.71
N ALA A 200 -11.34 -8.46 -2.72
CA ALA A 200 -12.01 -8.03 -3.94
C ALA A 200 -11.18 -7.01 -4.74
N THR A 201 -10.50 -6.09 -4.02
CA THR A 201 -9.59 -5.13 -4.62
C THR A 201 -8.48 -5.82 -5.41
N ASP A 202 -7.79 -6.77 -4.81
CA ASP A 202 -6.68 -7.47 -5.46
C ASP A 202 -7.16 -8.44 -6.54
N ALA A 203 -8.33 -9.07 -6.37
CA ALA A 203 -8.95 -9.90 -7.40
C ALA A 203 -9.27 -9.08 -8.66
N MET A 204 -9.81 -7.87 -8.52
CA MET A 204 -10.06 -6.98 -9.65
C MET A 204 -8.76 -6.42 -10.26
N ALA A 205 -7.80 -6.04 -9.42
CA ALA A 205 -6.48 -5.57 -9.86
C ALA A 205 -5.74 -6.62 -10.69
N THR A 206 -5.87 -7.90 -10.31
CA THR A 206 -5.29 -9.04 -11.06
C THR A 206 -5.82 -9.09 -12.49
N ARG A 207 -7.13 -8.93 -12.66
CA ARG A 207 -7.78 -8.92 -13.98
C ARG A 207 -7.30 -7.76 -14.86
N LEU A 208 -7.02 -6.59 -14.27
CA LEU A 208 -6.47 -5.44 -15.01
C LEU A 208 -5.04 -5.69 -15.54
N LEU A 209 -4.28 -6.58 -14.88
CA LEU A 209 -2.97 -7.02 -15.39
C LEU A 209 -3.05 -8.19 -16.39
N GLY A 210 -4.26 -8.70 -16.67
CA GLY A 210 -4.48 -9.82 -17.59
C GLY A 210 -4.27 -11.20 -16.95
N TYR A 211 -4.30 -11.31 -15.63
CA TYR A 211 -4.21 -12.57 -14.89
C TYR A 211 -5.56 -13.01 -14.32
N SER A 212 -5.69 -14.29 -13.99
CA SER A 212 -6.76 -14.79 -13.12
C SER A 212 -6.42 -14.54 -11.64
N PRO A 213 -7.40 -14.27 -10.76
CA PRO A 213 -7.16 -14.29 -9.31
C PRO A 213 -6.50 -15.57 -8.81
N ASP A 214 -6.76 -16.72 -9.43
CA ASP A 214 -6.14 -18.00 -9.12
C ASP A 214 -4.62 -18.04 -9.39
N ASP A 215 -4.13 -17.17 -10.27
CA ASP A 215 -2.69 -17.03 -10.55
C ASP A 215 -1.95 -16.32 -9.40
N VAL A 216 -2.68 -15.76 -8.44
CA VAL A 216 -2.15 -14.95 -7.34
C VAL A 216 -2.47 -15.61 -5.99
N PRO A 217 -1.63 -16.51 -5.49
CA PRO A 217 -1.95 -17.40 -4.36
C PRO A 217 -2.39 -16.69 -3.09
N TYR A 218 -1.88 -15.49 -2.82
CA TYR A 218 -2.24 -14.76 -1.60
C TYR A 218 -3.70 -14.24 -1.60
N ILE A 219 -4.39 -14.17 -2.73
CA ILE A 219 -5.81 -13.80 -2.81
C ILE A 219 -6.65 -14.87 -2.11
N ALA A 220 -6.53 -16.15 -2.54
CA ALA A 220 -7.24 -17.25 -1.91
C ALA A 220 -6.83 -17.49 -0.44
N LEU A 221 -5.56 -17.21 -0.09
CA LEU A 221 -5.09 -17.27 1.31
C LEU A 221 -5.78 -16.21 2.18
N ALA A 222 -5.87 -14.98 1.69
CA ALA A 222 -6.52 -13.87 2.40
C ALA A 222 -8.03 -14.08 2.55
N GLU A 223 -8.70 -14.65 1.55
CA GLU A 223 -10.10 -15.03 1.64
C GLU A 223 -10.32 -16.07 2.75
N ARG A 224 -9.47 -17.11 2.83
CA ARG A 224 -9.48 -18.07 3.93
C ARG A 224 -9.23 -17.44 5.30
N ASN A 225 -8.45 -16.38 5.37
CA ASN A 225 -8.23 -15.60 6.60
C ASN A 225 -9.42 -14.69 6.96
N GLY A 226 -10.50 -14.68 6.17
CA GLY A 226 -11.70 -13.85 6.42
C GLY A 226 -11.46 -12.36 6.19
N LEU A 227 -10.51 -12.00 5.31
CA LEU A 227 -10.20 -10.59 5.02
C LEU A 227 -11.15 -9.96 4.00
N GLY A 228 -11.85 -10.77 3.20
CA GLY A 228 -12.80 -10.36 2.17
C GLY A 228 -13.13 -11.52 1.23
N THR A 229 -13.67 -11.20 0.04
CA THR A 229 -14.10 -12.19 -0.97
C THR A 229 -13.53 -11.82 -2.35
N ALA A 230 -13.04 -12.82 -3.15
CA ALA A 230 -12.45 -12.63 -4.47
C ALA A 230 -13.48 -12.56 -5.61
#